data_ac174ef111edd7c9bcef2c47a72aed84
#
_entry.id   ac174ef111edd7c9bcef2c47a72aed84
#
_cell.length_a   1.000
_cell.length_b   1.000
_cell.length_c   1.000
_cell.angle_alpha   90.00
_cell.angle_beta   90.00
_cell.angle_gamma   90.00
#
_symmetry.space_group_name_H-M   'P 1'
#
loop_
_entity.id
_entity.type
_entity.pdbx_description
1 polymer ?
#
loop_
_entity_poly.entity_id
_entity_poly.type
_entity_poly.pdbx_seq_one_letter_code
_entity_poly.pdbx_strand_id
1 'polypeptide(L)' 'MKQATWHIGNFAITSYGNGLAYAVVNETDGREFFLQGDDASAWRDQYDAADESSDETALPAFLHQSMSDYATA' A
#
# COMPACT_ATOMS: atom_id res chain seq x y z
N MET A 1 19.93 -1.13 -4.89
CA MET A 1 18.59 -1.57 -4.48
C MET A 1 17.54 -0.83 -5.29
N LYS A 2 16.59 -1.53 -5.88
CA LYS A 2 15.56 -0.88 -6.67
C LYS A 2 14.45 -0.32 -5.80
N GLN A 3 14.02 0.87 -6.13
CA GLN A 3 12.94 1.55 -5.46
C GLN A 3 12.00 2.12 -6.51
N ALA A 4 10.71 1.91 -6.34
CA ALA A 4 9.70 2.43 -7.25
C ALA A 4 8.58 3.08 -6.43
N THR A 5 8.11 4.23 -6.88
CA THR A 5 7.02 4.94 -6.22
C THR A 5 5.91 5.21 -7.23
N TRP A 6 4.67 4.96 -6.83
CA TRP A 6 3.50 5.30 -7.65
C TRP A 6 2.39 5.84 -6.75
N HIS A 7 1.38 6.41 -7.37
CA HIS A 7 0.28 7.06 -6.67
C HIS A 7 -1.05 6.43 -7.05
N ILE A 8 -1.89 6.18 -6.03
CA ILE A 8 -3.28 5.77 -6.20
C ILE A 8 -4.11 6.79 -5.42
N GLY A 9 -4.80 7.68 -6.14
CA GLY A 9 -5.53 8.77 -5.49
C GLY A 9 -4.59 9.61 -4.63
N ASN A 10 -4.88 9.70 -3.34
CA ASN A 10 -4.07 10.46 -2.39
C ASN A 10 -3.00 9.61 -1.69
N PHE A 11 -2.80 8.36 -2.14
CA PHE A 11 -1.82 7.47 -1.53
C PHE A 11 -0.56 7.41 -2.39
N ALA A 12 0.59 7.58 -1.77
CA ALA A 12 1.89 7.34 -2.39
C ALA A 12 2.42 6.01 -1.87
N ILE A 13 2.75 5.11 -2.79
CA ILE A 13 3.21 3.76 -2.45
C ILE A 13 4.62 3.60 -2.98
N THR A 14 5.55 3.22 -2.12
CA THR A 14 6.93 2.96 -2.51
C THR A 14 7.26 1.51 -2.22
N SER A 15 7.77 0.81 -3.26
CA SER A 15 8.28 -0.55 -3.07
C SER A 15 9.80 -0.51 -3.02
N TYR A 16 10.37 -1.33 -2.14
CA TYR A 16 11.81 -1.47 -1.98
C TYR A 16 12.21 -2.90 -2.30
N GLY A 17 13.32 -3.04 -2.99
CA GLY A 17 13.90 -4.35 -3.25
C GLY A 17 12.97 -5.33 -3.98
N ASN A 18 12.24 -4.86 -5.00
CA ASN A 18 11.31 -5.69 -5.79
C ASN A 18 10.20 -6.32 -4.93
N GLY A 19 9.69 -5.58 -3.96
CA GLY A 19 8.57 -6.03 -3.16
C GLY A 19 8.95 -6.68 -1.84
N LEU A 20 10.21 -6.49 -1.40
CA LEU A 20 10.63 -6.95 -0.08
C LEU A 20 10.03 -6.08 1.03
N ALA A 21 9.73 -4.83 0.73
CA ALA A 21 9.12 -3.90 1.67
C ALA A 21 8.27 -2.87 0.93
N TYR A 22 7.30 -2.30 1.64
CA TYR A 22 6.44 -1.24 1.11
C TYR A 22 6.27 -0.14 2.13
N ALA A 23 6.33 1.12 1.66
CA ALA A 23 5.96 2.28 2.44
C ALA A 23 4.75 2.93 1.78
N VAL A 24 3.72 3.25 2.56
CA VAL A 24 2.49 3.86 2.05
C VAL A 24 2.21 5.11 2.86
N VAL A 25 2.00 6.22 2.17
CA VAL A 25 1.70 7.51 2.77
C VAL A 25 0.35 8.00 2.26
N ASN A 26 -0.53 8.41 3.16
CA ASN A 26 -1.73 9.14 2.79
C ASN A 26 -1.38 10.63 2.77
N GLU A 27 -1.30 11.20 1.56
CA GLU A 27 -0.85 12.58 1.39
C GLU A 27 -1.87 13.61 1.87
N THR A 28 -3.11 13.20 2.12
CA THR A 28 -4.14 14.09 2.64
C THR A 28 -3.90 14.45 4.11
N ASP A 29 -3.54 13.46 4.93
CA ASP A 29 -3.39 13.65 6.38
C ASP A 29 -1.97 13.37 6.89
N GLY A 30 -1.06 12.93 6.01
CA GLY A 30 0.32 12.64 6.36
C GLY A 30 0.53 11.34 7.11
N ARG A 31 -0.51 10.52 7.28
CA ARG A 31 -0.36 9.22 7.93
C ARG A 31 0.41 8.28 7.02
N GLU A 32 1.18 7.39 7.64
CA GLU A 32 1.99 6.45 6.86
C GLU A 32 2.16 5.13 7.60
N PHE A 33 2.48 4.07 6.84
CA PHE A 33 2.90 2.80 7.42
C PHE A 33 3.99 2.18 6.56
N PHE A 34 4.74 1.27 7.17
CA PHE A 34 5.82 0.55 6.51
C PHE A 34 5.68 -0.94 6.81
N LEU A 35 5.78 -1.77 5.77
CA LEU A 35 5.69 -3.22 5.89
C LEU A 35 6.93 -3.86 5.31
N GLN A 36 7.38 -4.96 5.92
CA GLN A 36 8.51 -5.74 5.41
C GLN A 36 8.29 -7.23 5.72
N GLY A 37 9.04 -8.09 5.04
CA GLY A 37 8.97 -9.53 5.26
C GLY A 37 7.61 -10.10 4.91
N ASP A 38 7.10 -10.98 5.78
CA ASP A 38 5.83 -11.68 5.55
C ASP A 38 4.64 -10.71 5.48
N ASP A 39 4.68 -9.63 6.26
CA ASP A 39 3.63 -8.63 6.22
C ASP A 39 3.56 -7.95 4.86
N ALA A 40 4.72 -7.64 4.28
CA ALA A 40 4.78 -7.04 2.95
C ALA A 40 4.24 -8.01 1.89
N SER A 41 4.59 -9.29 1.97
CA SER A 41 4.10 -10.31 1.03
C SER A 41 2.59 -10.48 1.12
N ALA A 42 2.05 -10.56 2.33
CA ALA A 42 0.61 -10.71 2.53
C ALA A 42 -0.14 -9.47 2.03
N TRP A 43 0.38 -8.28 2.30
CA TRP A 43 -0.21 -7.04 1.83
C TRP A 43 -0.21 -6.97 0.30
N ARG A 44 0.90 -7.37 -0.33
CA ARG A 44 1.02 -7.36 -1.78
C ARG A 44 0.00 -8.28 -2.44
N ASP A 45 -0.22 -9.46 -1.88
CA ASP A 45 -1.22 -10.40 -2.41
C ASP A 45 -2.62 -9.77 -2.38
N GLN A 46 -2.96 -9.09 -1.30
CA GLN A 46 -4.24 -8.41 -1.17
C GLN A 46 -4.33 -7.19 -2.10
N TYR A 47 -3.24 -6.47 -2.25
CA TYR A 47 -3.16 -5.34 -3.19
C TYR A 47 -3.43 -5.81 -4.61
N ASP A 48 -2.77 -6.89 -5.04
CA ASP A 48 -2.93 -7.41 -6.39
C ASP A 48 -4.38 -7.86 -6.63
N ALA A 49 -5.01 -8.49 -5.65
CA ALA A 49 -6.40 -8.89 -5.75
C ALA A 49 -7.34 -7.68 -5.90
N ALA A 50 -7.09 -6.63 -5.15
CA ALA A 50 -7.89 -5.40 -5.27
C ALA A 50 -7.66 -4.70 -6.61
N ASP A 51 -6.42 -4.68 -7.09
CA ASP A 51 -6.05 -4.05 -8.35
C ASP A 51 -6.68 -4.78 -9.54
N GLU A 52 -6.80 -6.11 -9.45
CA GLU A 52 -7.39 -6.93 -10.50
C GLU A 52 -8.92 -6.98 -10.45
N SER A 53 -9.52 -6.44 -9.39
CA SER A 53 -10.97 -6.42 -9.24
C SER A 53 -11.62 -5.56 -10.32
N SER A 54 -12.80 -5.95 -10.78
CA SER A 54 -13.58 -5.14 -11.70
C SER A 54 -14.24 -3.93 -11.02
N ASP A 55 -14.21 -3.89 -9.68
CA ASP A 55 -14.74 -2.78 -8.90
C ASP A 55 -13.69 -1.69 -8.76
N GLU A 56 -13.93 -0.53 -9.35
CA GLU A 56 -12.99 0.59 -9.33
C GLU A 56 -12.72 1.14 -7.92
N THR A 57 -13.61 0.86 -6.97
CA THR A 57 -13.46 1.32 -5.59
C THR A 57 -12.66 0.35 -4.71
N ALA A 58 -12.38 -0.86 -5.22
CA ALA A 58 -11.72 -1.90 -4.41
C ALA A 58 -10.33 -1.49 -3.95
N LEU A 59 -9.51 -0.94 -4.84
CA LEU A 59 -8.14 -0.57 -4.50
C LEU A 59 -8.08 0.60 -3.53
N PRO A 60 -8.80 1.72 -3.77
CA PRO A 60 -8.85 2.78 -2.76
C PRO A 60 -9.39 2.31 -1.42
N ALA A 61 -10.42 1.47 -1.41
CA ALA A 61 -10.98 0.92 -0.16
C ALA A 61 -9.95 0.07 0.57
N PHE A 62 -9.19 -0.76 -0.15
CA PHE A 62 -8.13 -1.56 0.42
C PHE A 62 -7.06 -0.68 1.05
N LEU A 63 -6.65 0.40 0.37
CA LEU A 63 -5.64 1.31 0.90
C LEU A 63 -6.13 2.03 2.17
N HIS A 64 -7.38 2.47 2.20
CA HIS A 64 -7.97 3.05 3.41
C HIS A 64 -7.99 2.06 4.56
N GLN A 65 -8.37 0.82 4.29
CA GLN A 65 -8.39 -0.24 5.31
C GLN A 65 -6.98 -0.53 5.82
N SER A 66 -6.01 -0.60 4.91
CA SER A 66 -4.61 -0.82 5.27
C SER A 66 -4.08 0.30 6.17
N MET A 67 -4.44 1.54 5.87
CA MET A 67 -4.05 2.67 6.69
C MET A 67 -4.63 2.55 8.10
N SER A 68 -5.88 2.12 8.20
CA SER A 68 -6.52 1.88 9.50
C SER A 68 -5.84 0.74 10.27
N ASP A 69 -5.40 -0.31 9.58
CA ASP A 69 -4.84 -1.50 10.22
C ASP A 69 -3.37 -1.31 10.64
N TYR A 70 -2.60 -0.59 9.87
CA TYR A 70 -1.15 -0.54 10.03
C TYR A 70 -0.58 0.81 10.47
N ALA A 71 -1.22 1.91 10.10
CA ALA A 71 -0.71 3.21 10.48
C ALA A 71 -0.99 3.46 11.94
N THR A 72 0.04 3.83 12.69
CA THR A 72 -0.14 4.30 14.06
C THR A 72 -0.40 5.78 14.02
N ALA A 73 -1.39 6.18 14.77
CA ALA A 73 -1.77 7.59 14.82
C ALA A 73 -0.67 8.42 15.49
#